data_aab0f2c25278ee0038fbd47866e7503a
#
_entry.id   aab0f2c25278ee0038fbd47866e7503a
#
_cell.length_a   1.000
_cell.length_b   1.000
_cell.length_c   1.000
_cell.angle_alpha   90.00
_cell.angle_beta   90.00
_cell.angle_gamma   90.00
#
_symmetry.space_group_name_H-M   'P 1'
#
loop_
_entity.id
_entity.type
_entity.pdbx_description
1 polymer ?
#
loop_
_entity_poly.entity_id
_entity_poly.type
_entity_poly.pdbx_seq_one_letter_code
_entity_poly.pdbx_strand_id
1 'polypeptide(L)'
;MKTFKSRIWTGVCLSALTTAMTFRTSADPAAATPKHEKTCTGMVTSVDTKEHTLGVRGLFSTSKFHLGDNCACTLADQSAGAIDDLRPGQKVAVSYVNAGGVLVADTVAQLAIRSEGIVKSINPEKHELTLHLRAGDKVFAIAEDCKIVLHDEKPGTLADVNPGHHVTVVYELPSGAPVAREIDQTSATFAGTLTALDASDRTIKAKHLTGTSKFFLADGCIIMVNGKPAGELSDLKLGDKIAVSYDEIDGVKVVNRIAQIIRGRD
;
A
#
# COMPACT_ATOMS: atom_id res chain seq x y z
N MET A 1 4.07 26.90 -49.56
CA MET A 1 4.56 26.72 -50.95
C MET A 1 5.33 25.42 -51.03
N LYS A 2 4.91 24.56 -51.77
CA LYS A 2 5.25 23.59 -52.80
C LYS A 2 4.60 22.25 -52.58
N THR A 3 3.60 22.06 -53.41
CA THR A 3 2.92 20.87 -53.89
C THR A 3 3.89 19.91 -54.61
N PHE A 4 3.61 18.59 -54.64
CA PHE A 4 3.82 17.72 -55.77
C PHE A 4 3.25 16.33 -55.52
N LYS A 5 2.15 15.98 -56.11
CA LYS A 5 1.84 15.32 -57.40
C LYS A 5 1.98 13.81 -57.38
N SER A 6 0.82 13.23 -57.59
CA SER A 6 0.48 11.85 -57.98
C SER A 6 1.25 11.35 -59.25
N ARG A 7 1.45 10.03 -59.30
CA ARG A 7 1.47 9.32 -60.63
C ARG A 7 0.91 7.91 -60.47
N ILE A 8 -0.19 7.75 -61.16
CA ILE A 8 -0.84 6.49 -61.54
C ILE A 8 0.02 5.83 -62.66
N TRP A 9 0.22 4.51 -62.58
CA TRP A 9 0.50 3.75 -63.77
C TRP A 9 -0.18 2.38 -63.72
N THR A 10 -1.06 2.20 -64.69
CA THR A 10 -1.76 0.99 -65.08
C THR A 10 -0.84 0.07 -65.86
N GLY A 11 -0.90 -1.23 -65.65
CA GLY A 11 -0.27 -2.22 -66.49
C GLY A 11 -0.87 -3.59 -66.23
N VAL A 12 -1.78 -3.97 -67.11
CA VAL A 12 -2.40 -5.30 -67.21
C VAL A 12 -1.37 -6.28 -67.81
N CYS A 13 -1.20 -7.45 -67.19
CA CYS A 13 -0.80 -8.65 -67.93
C CYS A 13 -1.35 -9.92 -67.29
N LEU A 14 -2.18 -10.56 -68.03
CA LEU A 14 -2.88 -11.81 -67.78
C LEU A 14 -1.91 -13.00 -68.10
N SER A 15 -1.67 -13.87 -67.15
CA SER A 15 -1.21 -15.23 -67.45
C SER A 15 -1.67 -16.20 -66.36
N ALA A 16 -2.56 -17.07 -66.75
CA ALA A 16 -3.06 -18.18 -65.94
C ALA A 16 -1.98 -19.24 -65.77
N LEU A 17 -1.64 -19.55 -64.49
CA LEU A 17 -0.97 -20.81 -64.13
C LEU A 17 -1.80 -21.45 -62.99
N THR A 18 -2.45 -22.55 -63.33
CA THR A 18 -3.10 -23.45 -62.42
C THR A 18 -2.05 -24.19 -61.59
N THR A 19 -1.89 -23.80 -60.31
CA THR A 19 -1.08 -24.57 -59.39
C THR A 19 -2.02 -25.18 -58.34
N ALA A 20 -2.10 -26.50 -58.33
CA ALA A 20 -2.85 -27.27 -57.36
C ALA A 20 -2.33 -26.97 -55.93
N MET A 21 -3.13 -26.28 -55.13
CA MET A 21 -2.86 -26.09 -53.69
C MET A 21 -3.30 -27.36 -52.96
N THR A 22 -2.34 -28.17 -52.54
CA THR A 22 -2.53 -29.17 -51.49
C THR A 22 -2.82 -28.47 -50.18
N PHE A 23 -4.06 -28.53 -49.72
CA PHE A 23 -4.42 -28.12 -48.36
C PHE A 23 -3.71 -29.06 -47.37
N ARG A 24 -2.62 -28.59 -46.75
CA ARG A 24 -2.13 -29.16 -45.52
C ARG A 24 -3.10 -28.66 -44.42
N THR A 25 -3.93 -29.54 -43.91
CA THR A 25 -4.62 -29.36 -42.65
C THR A 25 -3.56 -29.28 -41.57
N SER A 26 -3.19 -28.06 -41.18
CA SER A 26 -2.52 -27.81 -39.91
C SER A 26 -3.52 -28.16 -38.83
N ALA A 27 -3.24 -29.21 -38.08
CA ALA A 27 -3.99 -29.51 -36.85
C ALA A 27 -3.82 -28.28 -35.95
N ASP A 28 -4.92 -27.60 -35.68
CA ASP A 28 -5.01 -26.55 -34.68
C ASP A 28 -4.56 -27.16 -33.35
N PRO A 29 -3.56 -26.56 -32.65
CA PRO A 29 -3.27 -26.98 -31.28
C PRO A 29 -4.55 -26.78 -30.49
N ALA A 30 -5.06 -27.88 -29.95
CA ALA A 30 -6.28 -27.91 -29.12
C ALA A 30 -6.33 -26.69 -28.26
N ALA A 31 -7.35 -25.84 -28.47
CA ALA A 31 -7.64 -24.71 -27.63
C ALA A 31 -7.78 -25.24 -26.21
N ALA A 32 -6.83 -24.91 -25.35
CA ALA A 32 -6.87 -25.26 -23.94
C ALA A 32 -8.16 -24.66 -23.37
N THR A 33 -9.05 -25.51 -22.93
CA THR A 33 -10.29 -25.13 -22.25
C THR A 33 -9.90 -24.14 -21.16
N PRO A 34 -10.53 -22.95 -21.04
CA PRO A 34 -10.19 -21.99 -20.00
C PRO A 34 -10.36 -22.70 -18.66
N LYS A 35 -9.26 -22.99 -17.96
CA LYS A 35 -9.28 -23.47 -16.60
C LYS A 35 -9.98 -22.37 -15.78
N HIS A 36 -11.10 -22.70 -15.15
CA HIS A 36 -11.78 -21.78 -14.25
C HIS A 36 -10.87 -21.52 -13.04
N GLU A 37 -10.10 -20.47 -13.13
CA GLU A 37 -9.24 -19.96 -12.07
C GLU A 37 -10.13 -19.42 -10.94
N LYS A 38 -9.87 -19.86 -9.71
CA LYS A 38 -10.54 -19.42 -8.50
C LYS A 38 -9.54 -18.74 -7.59
N THR A 39 -10.00 -17.80 -6.77
CA THR A 39 -9.15 -17.12 -5.80
C THR A 39 -9.62 -17.47 -4.38
N CYS A 40 -8.68 -17.82 -3.51
CA CYS A 40 -8.87 -17.99 -2.08
C CYS A 40 -8.02 -16.98 -1.32
N THR A 41 -8.63 -16.19 -0.44
CA THR A 41 -7.91 -15.28 0.46
C THR A 41 -7.97 -15.82 1.88
N GLY A 42 -6.84 -15.90 2.55
CA GLY A 42 -6.77 -16.43 3.92
C GLY A 42 -5.41 -16.23 4.58
N MET A 43 -5.27 -16.88 5.73
CA MET A 43 -4.03 -16.87 6.52
C MET A 43 -3.24 -18.15 6.26
N VAL A 44 -1.96 -18.03 6.00
CA VAL A 44 -1.06 -19.17 5.89
C VAL A 44 -1.04 -19.92 7.22
N THR A 45 -1.28 -21.23 7.19
CA THR A 45 -1.21 -22.11 8.36
C THR A 45 0.02 -23.01 8.32
N SER A 46 0.48 -23.38 7.13
CA SER A 46 1.67 -24.20 6.93
C SER A 46 2.24 -23.96 5.55
N VAL A 47 3.56 -24.05 5.44
CA VAL A 47 4.32 -24.09 4.18
C VAL A 47 5.16 -25.35 4.24
N ASP A 48 5.01 -26.22 3.26
CA ASP A 48 5.81 -27.43 3.13
C ASP A 48 6.46 -27.45 1.73
N THR A 49 7.74 -27.10 1.71
CA THR A 49 8.53 -27.00 0.47
C THR A 49 8.94 -28.35 -0.08
N LYS A 50 8.98 -29.40 0.75
CA LYS A 50 9.28 -30.78 0.32
C LYS A 50 8.09 -31.42 -0.37
N GLU A 51 6.91 -31.22 0.20
CA GLU A 51 5.63 -31.71 -0.33
C GLU A 51 5.01 -30.76 -1.36
N HIS A 52 5.66 -29.62 -1.65
CA HIS A 52 5.13 -28.55 -2.51
C HIS A 52 3.70 -28.18 -2.16
N THR A 53 3.42 -27.91 -0.85
CA THR A 53 2.08 -27.59 -0.40
C THR A 53 2.01 -26.36 0.50
N LEU A 54 0.88 -25.65 0.38
CA LEU A 54 0.56 -24.45 1.15
C LEU A 54 -0.81 -24.65 1.84
N GLY A 55 -0.81 -24.57 3.17
CA GLY A 55 -2.06 -24.55 3.96
C GLY A 55 -2.55 -23.11 4.13
N VAL A 56 -3.81 -22.85 3.78
CA VAL A 56 -4.41 -21.52 3.93
C VAL A 56 -5.76 -21.64 4.63
N ARG A 57 -5.92 -20.94 5.73
CA ARG A 57 -7.19 -20.82 6.47
C ARG A 57 -7.97 -19.63 5.91
N GLY A 58 -9.00 -19.92 5.14
CA GLY A 58 -9.98 -18.96 4.66
C GLY A 58 -10.99 -18.57 5.75
N LEU A 59 -12.10 -17.96 5.34
CA LEU A 59 -13.14 -17.49 6.26
C LEU A 59 -13.86 -18.67 6.97
N PHE A 60 -14.10 -19.77 6.27
CA PHE A 60 -14.93 -20.89 6.77
C PHE A 60 -14.17 -22.20 6.92
N SER A 61 -13.03 -22.36 6.26
CA SER A 61 -12.29 -23.62 6.23
C SER A 61 -10.80 -23.41 5.96
N THR A 62 -10.00 -24.42 6.31
CA THR A 62 -8.60 -24.51 5.89
C THR A 62 -8.51 -25.35 4.64
N SER A 63 -7.83 -24.84 3.63
CA SER A 63 -7.57 -25.52 2.35
C SER A 63 -6.07 -25.82 2.23
N LYS A 64 -5.75 -26.99 1.70
CA LYS A 64 -4.39 -27.38 1.32
C LYS A 64 -4.26 -27.23 -0.19
N PHE A 65 -3.33 -26.41 -0.63
CA PHE A 65 -3.01 -26.20 -2.03
C PHE A 65 -1.72 -26.92 -2.38
N HIS A 66 -1.71 -27.61 -3.51
CA HIS A 66 -0.48 -28.08 -4.14
C HIS A 66 0.06 -26.94 -5.02
N LEU A 67 1.35 -26.68 -4.93
CA LEU A 67 1.98 -25.64 -5.73
C LEU A 67 2.25 -26.18 -7.13
N GLY A 68 1.77 -25.50 -8.16
CA GLY A 68 2.09 -25.82 -9.54
C GLY A 68 3.58 -25.62 -9.85
N ASP A 69 4.11 -26.32 -10.85
CA ASP A 69 5.53 -26.25 -11.23
C ASP A 69 6.02 -24.82 -11.52
N ASN A 70 5.12 -23.93 -11.96
CA ASN A 70 5.40 -22.53 -12.26
C ASN A 70 4.63 -21.59 -11.33
N CYS A 71 4.31 -22.02 -10.09
CA CYS A 71 3.58 -21.19 -9.15
C CYS A 71 4.40 -19.93 -8.82
N ALA A 72 3.87 -18.76 -9.22
CA ALA A 72 4.50 -17.49 -8.95
C ALA A 72 4.14 -17.01 -7.52
N CYS A 73 5.14 -16.53 -6.78
CA CYS A 73 4.95 -15.88 -5.49
C CYS A 73 5.27 -14.39 -5.58
N THR A 74 4.37 -13.54 -5.05
CA THR A 74 4.58 -12.10 -4.93
C THR A 74 4.49 -11.72 -3.46
N LEU A 75 5.49 -10.98 -2.96
CA LEU A 75 5.52 -10.50 -1.58
C LEU A 75 4.66 -9.23 -1.39
N ALA A 76 4.44 -8.84 -0.14
CA ALA A 76 3.58 -7.71 0.21
C ALA A 76 4.07 -6.35 -0.34
N ASP A 77 5.35 -6.22 -0.61
CA ASP A 77 6.01 -5.07 -1.26
C ASP A 77 5.95 -5.10 -2.78
N GLN A 78 5.21 -6.03 -3.37
CA GLN A 78 5.09 -6.28 -4.82
C GLN A 78 6.35 -6.88 -5.46
N SER A 79 7.37 -7.25 -4.70
CA SER A 79 8.54 -7.96 -5.24
C SER A 79 8.22 -9.41 -5.55
N ALA A 80 8.97 -10.01 -6.49
CA ALA A 80 8.95 -11.45 -6.69
C ALA A 80 9.59 -12.14 -5.49
N GLY A 81 8.90 -13.12 -4.92
CA GLY A 81 9.37 -13.92 -3.80
C GLY A 81 9.34 -15.41 -4.11
N ALA A 82 9.88 -16.18 -3.17
CA ALA A 82 9.75 -17.63 -3.15
C ALA A 82 8.63 -18.04 -2.16
N ILE A 83 8.11 -19.24 -2.35
CA ILE A 83 7.12 -19.80 -1.40
C ILE A 83 7.76 -19.99 0.00
N ASP A 84 9.07 -20.21 0.06
CA ASP A 84 9.85 -20.36 1.29
C ASP A 84 9.94 -19.05 2.10
N ASP A 85 9.67 -17.93 1.49
CA ASP A 85 9.58 -16.63 2.17
C ASP A 85 8.27 -16.47 2.94
N LEU A 86 7.28 -17.30 2.63
CA LEU A 86 5.98 -17.27 3.30
C LEU A 86 6.06 -18.00 4.65
N ARG A 87 5.40 -17.42 5.65
CA ARG A 87 5.35 -17.93 7.02
C ARG A 87 3.91 -18.08 7.53
N PRO A 88 3.66 -19.01 8.45
CA PRO A 88 2.37 -19.07 9.14
C PRO A 88 1.99 -17.71 9.76
N GLY A 89 0.71 -17.33 9.61
CA GLY A 89 0.22 -16.05 10.12
C GLY A 89 0.26 -14.89 9.12
N GLN A 90 0.85 -15.09 7.94
CA GLN A 90 0.77 -14.12 6.85
C GLN A 90 -0.55 -14.25 6.09
N LYS A 91 -1.07 -13.13 5.61
CA LYS A 91 -2.26 -13.11 4.76
C LYS A 91 -1.86 -13.26 3.30
N VAL A 92 -2.54 -14.15 2.59
CA VAL A 92 -2.28 -14.40 1.17
C VAL A 92 -3.57 -14.46 0.37
N ALA A 93 -3.46 -14.14 -0.93
CA ALA A 93 -4.42 -14.48 -1.96
C ALA A 93 -3.81 -15.57 -2.84
N VAL A 94 -4.50 -16.69 -3.01
CA VAL A 94 -4.06 -17.82 -3.82
C VAL A 94 -5.00 -17.94 -5.02
N SER A 95 -4.46 -17.81 -6.24
CA SER A 95 -5.19 -18.18 -7.44
C SER A 95 -4.91 -19.66 -7.76
N TYR A 96 -5.96 -20.42 -7.98
CA TYR A 96 -5.85 -21.86 -8.11
C TYR A 96 -6.89 -22.48 -9.06
N VAL A 97 -6.61 -23.67 -9.51
CA VAL A 97 -7.55 -24.52 -10.23
C VAL A 97 -7.86 -25.78 -9.41
N ASN A 98 -9.07 -26.32 -9.58
CA ASN A 98 -9.41 -27.62 -9.00
C ASN A 98 -9.27 -28.71 -10.08
N ALA A 99 -8.26 -29.53 -9.92
CA ALA A 99 -7.96 -30.66 -10.81
C ALA A 99 -8.38 -31.98 -10.12
N GLY A 100 -9.60 -32.43 -10.38
CA GLY A 100 -10.09 -33.71 -9.86
C GLY A 100 -10.17 -33.79 -8.32
N GLY A 101 -10.47 -32.66 -7.64
CA GLY A 101 -10.52 -32.56 -6.18
C GLY A 101 -9.23 -32.08 -5.54
N VAL A 102 -8.15 -31.97 -6.28
CA VAL A 102 -6.86 -31.39 -5.84
C VAL A 102 -6.84 -29.91 -6.20
N LEU A 103 -6.57 -29.06 -5.21
CA LEU A 103 -6.40 -27.63 -5.43
C LEU A 103 -4.95 -27.34 -5.82
N VAL A 104 -4.75 -26.86 -7.04
CA VAL A 104 -3.41 -26.53 -7.57
C VAL A 104 -3.27 -25.01 -7.68
N ALA A 105 -2.34 -24.44 -6.92
CA ALA A 105 -2.07 -23.01 -6.92
C ALA A 105 -1.19 -22.64 -8.12
N ASP A 106 -1.62 -21.63 -8.86
CA ASP A 106 -0.89 -21.04 -9.99
C ASP A 106 -0.16 -19.76 -9.55
N THR A 107 -0.77 -18.98 -8.61
CA THR A 107 -0.11 -17.80 -8.03
C THR A 107 -0.44 -17.67 -6.55
N VAL A 108 0.51 -17.16 -5.79
CA VAL A 108 0.34 -16.79 -4.38
C VAL A 108 0.81 -15.35 -4.19
N ALA A 109 -0.07 -14.46 -3.76
CA ALA A 109 0.26 -13.09 -3.44
C ALA A 109 0.15 -12.86 -1.94
N GLN A 110 1.23 -12.44 -1.29
CA GLN A 110 1.22 -12.01 0.09
C GLN A 110 0.49 -10.66 0.20
N LEU A 111 -0.40 -10.54 1.16
CA LEU A 111 -1.19 -9.34 1.41
C LEU A 111 -0.77 -8.72 2.74
N ALA A 112 -0.42 -7.44 2.73
CA ALA A 112 -0.14 -6.71 3.97
C ALA A 112 -1.42 -6.58 4.82
N ILE A 113 -1.31 -6.91 6.12
CA ILE A 113 -2.34 -6.60 7.11
C ILE A 113 -1.93 -5.29 7.77
N ARG A 114 -2.81 -4.28 7.75
CA ARG A 114 -2.52 -2.95 8.29
C ARG A 114 -3.51 -2.56 9.37
N SER A 115 -3.03 -1.83 10.37
CA SER A 115 -3.84 -1.11 11.35
C SER A 115 -3.30 0.31 11.47
N GLU A 116 -4.18 1.29 11.42
CA GLU A 116 -3.87 2.70 11.61
C GLU A 116 -4.46 3.16 12.95
N GLY A 117 -3.67 3.89 13.73
CA GLY A 117 -4.10 4.36 15.04
C GLY A 117 -3.10 5.30 15.69
N ILE A 118 -3.45 5.73 16.91
CA ILE A 118 -2.61 6.57 17.74
C ILE A 118 -1.80 5.68 18.69
N VAL A 119 -0.51 5.94 18.78
CA VAL A 119 0.36 5.28 19.75
C VAL A 119 -0.11 5.65 21.16
N LYS A 120 -0.56 4.67 21.92
CA LYS A 120 -0.92 4.84 23.33
C LYS A 120 0.27 4.64 24.25
N SER A 121 1.06 3.61 24.00
CA SER A 121 2.28 3.31 24.75
C SER A 121 3.24 2.44 23.96
N ILE A 122 4.52 2.56 24.28
CA ILE A 122 5.59 1.70 23.79
C ILE A 122 6.34 1.17 25.00
N ASN A 123 6.62 -0.12 24.98
CA ASN A 123 7.48 -0.77 25.96
C ASN A 123 8.69 -1.38 25.23
N PRO A 124 9.84 -0.69 25.21
CA PRO A 124 11.03 -1.19 24.51
C PRO A 124 11.60 -2.48 25.13
N GLU A 125 11.46 -2.67 26.45
CA GLU A 125 11.97 -3.86 27.13
C GLU A 125 11.19 -5.12 26.77
N LYS A 126 9.88 -4.98 26.55
CA LYS A 126 8.99 -6.08 26.13
C LYS A 126 8.82 -6.19 24.64
N HIS A 127 9.41 -5.27 23.86
CA HIS A 127 9.15 -5.14 22.42
C HIS A 127 7.64 -5.09 22.10
N GLU A 128 6.90 -4.22 22.80
CA GLU A 128 5.45 -4.08 22.65
C GLU A 128 5.06 -2.65 22.26
N LEU A 129 4.11 -2.54 21.35
CA LEU A 129 3.44 -1.31 20.93
C LEU A 129 1.95 -1.45 21.19
N THR A 130 1.35 -0.51 21.89
CA THR A 130 -0.11 -0.41 22.05
C THR A 130 -0.63 0.74 21.21
N LEU A 131 -1.55 0.44 20.29
CA LEU A 131 -2.28 1.42 19.51
C LEU A 131 -3.70 1.59 20.04
N HIS A 132 -4.15 2.84 20.08
CA HIS A 132 -5.54 3.18 20.22
C HIS A 132 -6.19 3.26 18.83
N LEU A 133 -7.11 2.33 18.55
CA LEU A 133 -7.86 2.21 17.30
C LEU A 133 -9.31 2.64 17.55
N ARG A 134 -10.09 2.83 16.48
CA ARG A 134 -11.54 3.09 16.61
C ARG A 134 -12.29 2.00 17.38
N ALA A 135 -11.83 0.76 17.29
CA ALA A 135 -12.43 -0.41 17.95
C ALA A 135 -11.89 -0.67 19.36
N GLY A 136 -11.02 0.20 19.89
CA GLY A 136 -10.34 0.04 21.18
C GLY A 136 -8.84 -0.20 21.03
N ASP A 137 -8.19 -0.49 22.14
CA ASP A 137 -6.73 -0.66 22.17
C ASP A 137 -6.31 -2.03 21.60
N LYS A 138 -5.21 -2.02 20.84
CA LYS A 138 -4.61 -3.22 20.29
C LYS A 138 -3.12 -3.24 20.60
N VAL A 139 -2.65 -4.36 21.15
CA VAL A 139 -1.25 -4.58 21.46
C VAL A 139 -0.59 -5.37 20.33
N PHE A 140 0.58 -4.93 19.92
CA PHE A 140 1.43 -5.59 18.94
C PHE A 140 2.75 -5.96 19.59
N ALA A 141 3.21 -7.20 19.41
CA ALA A 141 4.62 -7.50 19.60
C ALA A 141 5.41 -6.85 18.45
N ILE A 142 6.60 -6.35 18.72
CA ILE A 142 7.47 -5.74 17.72
C ILE A 142 8.53 -6.77 17.34
N ALA A 143 8.61 -7.10 16.04
CA ALA A 143 9.63 -8.02 15.55
C ALA A 143 11.03 -7.39 15.68
N GLU A 144 12.06 -8.21 15.87
CA GLU A 144 13.46 -7.74 15.94
C GLU A 144 13.90 -7.02 14.66
N ASP A 145 13.39 -7.46 13.53
CA ASP A 145 13.61 -6.90 12.19
C ASP A 145 12.55 -5.87 11.77
N CYS A 146 11.77 -5.35 12.73
CA CYS A 146 10.70 -4.39 12.44
C CYS A 146 11.27 -3.10 11.83
N LYS A 147 10.79 -2.78 10.62
CA LYS A 147 11.15 -1.55 9.95
C LYS A 147 10.36 -0.38 10.54
N ILE A 148 11.04 0.72 10.85
CA ILE A 148 10.41 1.94 11.32
C ILE A 148 10.70 3.04 10.33
N VAL A 149 9.63 3.66 9.83
CA VAL A 149 9.68 4.76 8.86
C VAL A 149 9.05 5.99 9.51
N LEU A 150 9.78 7.09 9.51
CA LEU A 150 9.30 8.37 10.03
C LEU A 150 8.47 9.10 8.97
N HIS A 151 7.71 10.11 9.38
CA HIS A 151 6.81 10.88 8.52
C HIS A 151 7.46 11.54 7.29
N ASP A 152 8.79 11.68 7.28
CA ASP A 152 9.59 12.18 6.15
C ASP A 152 10.25 11.06 5.32
N GLU A 153 9.71 9.84 5.43
CA GLU A 153 10.21 8.62 4.77
C GLU A 153 11.63 8.21 5.17
N LYS A 154 12.16 8.78 6.25
CA LYS A 154 13.47 8.39 6.78
C LYS A 154 13.38 7.14 7.65
N PRO A 155 14.44 6.31 7.64
CA PRO A 155 14.53 5.23 8.59
C PRO A 155 14.61 5.79 10.01
N GLY A 156 13.80 5.24 10.90
CA GLY A 156 13.75 5.58 12.32
C GLY A 156 14.09 4.41 13.21
N THR A 157 14.04 4.67 14.49
CA THR A 157 14.17 3.68 15.57
C THR A 157 12.93 3.67 16.44
N LEU A 158 12.76 2.67 17.29
CA LEU A 158 11.64 2.61 18.21
C LEU A 158 11.60 3.80 19.18
N ALA A 159 12.75 4.40 19.47
CA ALA A 159 12.86 5.59 20.32
C ALA A 159 12.25 6.86 19.67
N ASP A 160 12.12 6.88 18.36
CA ASP A 160 11.52 8.00 17.61
C ASP A 160 10.00 7.93 17.57
N VAL A 161 9.41 6.77 17.90
CA VAL A 161 7.96 6.58 17.95
C VAL A 161 7.48 6.84 19.38
N ASN A 162 6.67 7.88 19.55
CA ASN A 162 6.22 8.34 20.88
C ASN A 162 4.70 8.24 21.04
N PRO A 163 4.19 8.14 22.28
CA PRO A 163 2.75 8.28 22.54
C PRO A 163 2.19 9.55 21.90
N GLY A 164 1.00 9.44 21.31
CA GLY A 164 0.36 10.52 20.56
C GLY A 164 0.66 10.54 19.06
N HIS A 165 1.71 9.87 18.59
CA HIS A 165 1.97 9.75 17.16
C HIS A 165 0.90 8.92 16.45
N HIS A 166 0.47 9.36 15.27
CA HIS A 166 -0.29 8.52 14.35
C HIS A 166 0.67 7.61 13.59
N VAL A 167 0.34 6.33 13.57
CA VAL A 167 1.13 5.32 12.87
C VAL A 167 0.23 4.37 12.09
N THR A 168 0.76 3.85 11.00
CA THR A 168 0.26 2.67 10.32
C THR A 168 1.19 1.51 10.64
N VAL A 169 0.64 0.43 11.20
CA VAL A 169 1.39 -0.78 11.50
C VAL A 169 1.06 -1.85 10.48
N VAL A 170 2.07 -2.34 9.76
CA VAL A 170 2.00 -3.56 8.95
C VAL A 170 2.39 -4.72 9.85
N TYR A 171 1.55 -5.75 9.92
CA TYR A 171 1.75 -6.83 10.87
C TYR A 171 1.31 -8.18 10.30
N GLU A 172 1.76 -9.22 10.96
CA GLU A 172 1.41 -10.61 10.75
C GLU A 172 0.69 -11.17 11.98
N LEU A 173 0.06 -12.34 11.84
CA LEU A 173 -0.63 -13.03 12.95
C LEU A 173 -0.07 -14.44 13.16
N PRO A 174 1.23 -14.61 13.47
CA PRO A 174 1.76 -15.91 13.82
C PRO A 174 1.01 -16.44 15.06
N SER A 175 0.44 -17.63 14.95
CA SER A 175 -0.37 -18.22 16.02
C SER A 175 -1.54 -17.34 16.52
N GLY A 176 -1.96 -16.35 15.72
CA GLY A 176 -3.08 -15.45 16.04
C GLY A 176 -2.71 -14.18 16.81
N ALA A 177 -1.48 -14.04 17.30
CA ALA A 177 -0.99 -12.84 17.96
C ALA A 177 -0.43 -11.84 16.92
N PRO A 178 -0.74 -10.53 17.01
CA PRO A 178 -0.23 -9.55 16.06
C PRO A 178 1.24 -9.21 16.35
N VAL A 179 2.08 -9.36 15.32
CA VAL A 179 3.50 -9.02 15.34
C VAL A 179 3.77 -7.96 14.29
N ALA A 180 4.17 -6.76 14.71
CA ALA A 180 4.53 -5.64 13.84
C ALA A 180 5.81 -5.94 13.07
N ARG A 181 5.77 -5.75 11.74
CA ARG A 181 6.89 -5.88 10.81
C ARG A 181 7.35 -4.53 10.27
N GLU A 182 6.42 -3.57 10.19
CA GLU A 182 6.71 -2.20 9.78
C GLU A 182 5.82 -1.24 10.57
N ILE A 183 6.37 -0.13 11.00
CA ILE A 183 5.69 0.96 11.69
C ILE A 183 5.99 2.22 10.89
N ASP A 184 4.96 2.74 10.21
CA ASP A 184 5.04 3.99 9.46
C ASP A 184 4.44 5.11 10.29
N GLN A 185 5.22 6.09 10.67
CA GLN A 185 4.73 7.27 11.35
C GLN A 185 3.98 8.15 10.35
N THR A 186 2.66 8.24 10.52
CA THR A 186 1.78 9.08 9.72
C THR A 186 1.15 10.13 10.63
N SER A 187 1.08 11.38 10.17
CA SER A 187 0.41 12.42 10.95
C SER A 187 -1.08 12.47 10.61
N ALA A 188 -1.91 12.84 11.58
CA ALA A 188 -3.30 13.17 11.32
C ALA A 188 -3.39 14.39 10.39
N THR A 189 -4.44 14.44 9.56
CA THR A 189 -4.66 15.56 8.65
C THR A 189 -5.86 16.40 9.05
N PHE A 190 -5.74 17.70 8.87
CA PHE A 190 -6.82 18.68 9.07
C PHE A 190 -6.84 19.66 7.90
N ALA A 191 -7.99 19.83 7.27
CA ALA A 191 -8.17 20.83 6.22
C ALA A 191 -9.11 21.94 6.72
N GLY A 192 -8.72 23.20 6.54
CA GLY A 192 -9.51 24.33 7.02
C GLY A 192 -9.05 25.67 6.47
N THR A 193 -9.62 26.73 7.02
CA THR A 193 -9.25 28.11 6.71
C THR A 193 -8.39 28.67 7.84
N LEU A 194 -7.23 29.23 7.51
CA LEU A 194 -6.35 29.88 8.47
C LEU A 194 -7.04 31.13 9.05
N THR A 195 -7.24 31.16 10.39
CA THR A 195 -7.96 32.24 11.07
C THR A 195 -7.07 33.04 12.01
N ALA A 196 -5.95 32.47 12.46
CA ALA A 196 -4.93 33.19 13.22
C ALA A 196 -3.55 32.57 12.97
N LEU A 197 -2.52 33.39 13.05
CA LEU A 197 -1.13 33.02 12.90
C LEU A 197 -0.33 33.84 13.92
N ASP A 198 0.46 33.17 14.74
CA ASP A 198 1.38 33.77 15.69
C ASP A 198 2.76 33.18 15.46
N ALA A 199 3.65 33.98 14.90
CA ALA A 199 5.00 33.56 14.58
C ALA A 199 5.90 33.48 15.82
N SER A 200 5.61 34.29 16.87
CA SER A 200 6.38 34.31 18.11
C SER A 200 6.10 33.06 18.95
N ASP A 201 4.84 32.68 19.06
CA ASP A 201 4.41 31.48 19.76
C ASP A 201 4.44 30.22 18.87
N ARG A 202 4.79 30.39 17.59
CA ARG A 202 4.78 29.32 16.59
C ARG A 202 3.44 28.56 16.58
N THR A 203 2.33 29.30 16.55
CA THR A 203 0.99 28.71 16.55
C THR A 203 0.16 29.21 15.39
N ILE A 204 -0.74 28.36 14.93
CA ILE A 204 -1.80 28.71 14.00
C ILE A 204 -3.17 28.29 14.55
N LYS A 205 -4.21 29.00 14.12
CA LYS A 205 -5.61 28.54 14.29
C LYS A 205 -6.23 28.36 12.92
N ALA A 206 -6.88 27.23 12.71
CA ALA A 206 -7.60 26.97 11.48
C ALA A 206 -9.04 26.52 11.78
N LYS A 207 -9.98 27.01 10.97
CA LYS A 207 -11.41 26.76 11.11
C LYS A 207 -11.86 25.73 10.06
N HIS A 208 -12.61 24.73 10.53
CA HIS A 208 -13.36 23.78 9.72
C HIS A 208 -14.87 23.94 10.01
N LEU A 209 -15.72 23.18 9.33
CA LEU A 209 -17.18 23.19 9.50
C LEU A 209 -17.61 22.95 10.95
N THR A 210 -16.86 22.13 11.69
CA THR A 210 -17.16 21.67 13.07
C THR A 210 -16.53 22.55 14.16
N GLY A 211 -15.71 23.55 13.81
CA GLY A 211 -15.06 24.40 14.82
C GLY A 211 -13.69 24.92 14.41
N THR A 212 -12.99 25.50 15.37
CA THR A 212 -11.62 26.02 15.21
C THR A 212 -10.67 25.19 16.05
N SER A 213 -9.57 24.75 15.43
CA SER A 213 -8.47 24.07 16.11
C SER A 213 -7.24 24.97 16.21
N LYS A 214 -6.55 24.91 17.35
CA LYS A 214 -5.23 25.52 17.56
C LYS A 214 -4.16 24.44 17.36
N PHE A 215 -3.08 24.82 16.68
CA PHE A 215 -1.94 23.96 16.37
C PHE A 215 -0.66 24.67 16.77
N PHE A 216 0.32 23.89 17.21
CA PHE A 216 1.69 24.32 17.49
C PHE A 216 2.63 23.77 16.41
N LEU A 217 3.53 24.56 15.91
CA LEU A 217 4.45 24.13 14.86
C LEU A 217 5.67 23.43 15.46
N ALA A 218 5.96 22.25 14.99
CA ALA A 218 7.21 21.52 15.28
C ALA A 218 8.43 22.32 14.78
N ASP A 219 9.61 22.07 15.35
CA ASP A 219 10.84 22.77 14.95
C ASP A 219 11.24 22.54 13.47
N GLY A 220 10.91 21.42 12.92
CA GLY A 220 11.13 21.07 11.52
C GLY A 220 9.89 21.18 10.63
N CYS A 221 8.87 21.97 11.05
CA CYS A 221 7.62 22.05 10.29
C CYS A 221 7.85 22.48 8.84
N ILE A 222 7.39 21.66 7.90
CA ILE A 222 7.49 21.94 6.46
C ILE A 222 6.29 22.81 6.06
N ILE A 223 6.56 23.98 5.48
CA ILE A 223 5.53 24.89 4.98
C ILE A 223 5.57 24.89 3.46
N MET A 224 4.45 24.46 2.84
CA MET A 224 4.29 24.42 1.40
C MET A 224 3.40 25.56 0.93
N VAL A 225 3.98 26.49 0.17
CA VAL A 225 3.28 27.60 -0.46
C VAL A 225 3.38 27.46 -1.98
N ASN A 226 2.25 27.54 -2.67
CA ASN A 226 2.20 27.36 -4.13
C ASN A 226 2.84 26.04 -4.60
N GLY A 227 2.71 24.96 -3.81
CA GLY A 227 3.26 23.65 -4.11
C GLY A 227 4.77 23.52 -3.90
N LYS A 228 5.45 24.53 -3.34
CA LYS A 228 6.89 24.51 -3.07
C LYS A 228 7.15 24.31 -1.57
N PRO A 229 8.08 23.43 -1.16
CA PRO A 229 8.33 23.09 0.25
C PRO A 229 9.25 24.08 1.00
N ALA A 230 9.58 25.22 0.42
CA ALA A 230 10.47 26.23 1.01
C ALA A 230 9.71 27.49 1.45
N GLY A 231 8.46 27.35 1.88
CA GLY A 231 7.68 28.47 2.41
C GLY A 231 8.04 28.78 3.85
N GLU A 232 7.86 30.04 4.22
CA GLU A 232 7.93 30.50 5.61
C GLU A 232 6.52 30.71 6.17
N LEU A 233 6.40 30.78 7.51
CA LEU A 233 5.12 31.02 8.15
C LEU A 233 4.52 32.39 7.75
N SER A 234 5.37 33.36 7.46
CA SER A 234 5.05 34.70 6.96
C SER A 234 4.42 34.73 5.55
N ASP A 235 4.59 33.67 4.78
CA ASP A 235 4.01 33.55 3.43
C ASP A 235 2.52 33.15 3.47
N LEU A 236 2.07 32.62 4.60
CA LEU A 236 0.67 32.26 4.80
C LEU A 236 -0.15 33.50 5.21
N LYS A 237 -1.35 33.64 4.64
CA LYS A 237 -2.26 34.75 4.90
C LYS A 237 -3.53 34.26 5.58
N LEU A 238 -4.08 35.11 6.46
CA LEU A 238 -5.40 34.85 7.05
C LEU A 238 -6.43 34.71 5.93
N GLY A 239 -7.25 33.66 6.02
CA GLY A 239 -8.22 33.30 4.99
C GLY A 239 -7.71 32.24 4.01
N ASP A 240 -6.43 31.91 3.98
CA ASP A 240 -5.92 30.84 3.16
C ASP A 240 -6.56 29.50 3.53
N LYS A 241 -6.86 28.72 2.50
CA LYS A 241 -7.21 27.29 2.66
C LYS A 241 -5.94 26.51 2.86
N ILE A 242 -5.85 25.80 3.98
CA ILE A 242 -4.67 25.02 4.32
C ILE A 242 -5.04 23.57 4.65
N ALA A 243 -4.14 22.66 4.32
CA ALA A 243 -4.10 21.30 4.84
C ALA A 243 -2.95 21.23 5.84
N VAL A 244 -3.24 20.69 7.01
CA VAL A 244 -2.28 20.56 8.11
C VAL A 244 -2.10 19.08 8.40
N SER A 245 -0.85 18.62 8.49
CA SER A 245 -0.50 17.31 9.03
C SER A 245 0.07 17.49 10.42
N TYR A 246 -0.48 16.80 11.41
CA TYR A 246 -0.11 17.00 12.80
C TYR A 246 -0.14 15.69 13.60
N ASP A 247 0.64 15.66 14.68
CA ASP A 247 0.56 14.65 15.71
C ASP A 247 -0.11 15.23 16.95
N GLU A 248 -0.80 14.39 17.72
CA GLU A 248 -1.38 14.80 19.00
C GLU A 248 -0.52 14.21 20.13
N ILE A 249 0.21 15.08 20.83
CA ILE A 249 1.11 14.74 21.93
C ILE A 249 0.55 15.40 23.19
N ASP A 250 0.17 14.61 24.18
CA ASP A 250 -0.42 15.09 25.45
C ASP A 250 -1.61 16.07 25.27
N GLY A 251 -2.45 15.80 24.25
CA GLY A 251 -3.58 16.66 23.90
C GLY A 251 -3.21 17.94 23.15
N VAL A 252 -1.94 18.12 22.81
CA VAL A 252 -1.43 19.24 22.01
C VAL A 252 -1.24 18.79 20.57
N LYS A 253 -1.85 19.54 19.63
CA LYS A 253 -1.70 19.26 18.19
C LYS A 253 -0.43 19.92 17.67
N VAL A 254 0.58 19.12 17.39
CA VAL A 254 1.89 19.55 16.89
C VAL A 254 1.97 19.31 15.38
N VAL A 255 2.14 20.39 14.63
CA VAL A 255 2.13 20.37 13.16
C VAL A 255 3.50 20.07 12.60
N ASN A 256 3.58 19.05 11.76
CA ASN A 256 4.79 18.68 11.02
C ASN A 256 4.79 19.25 9.60
N ARG A 257 3.60 19.54 9.05
CA ARG A 257 3.46 20.07 7.69
C ARG A 257 2.22 20.96 7.56
N ILE A 258 2.39 22.08 6.86
CA ILE A 258 1.30 22.95 6.40
C ILE A 258 1.40 23.03 4.87
N ALA A 259 0.30 22.79 4.17
CA ALA A 259 0.22 22.97 2.73
C ALA A 259 -0.92 23.96 2.41
N GLN A 260 -0.61 25.03 1.69
CA GLN A 260 -1.62 25.91 1.13
C GLN A 260 -2.37 25.18 0.02
N ILE A 261 -3.70 25.11 0.12
CA ILE A 261 -4.56 24.52 -0.90
C ILE A 261 -4.80 25.55 -1.98
N ILE A 262 -4.18 25.36 -3.14
CA ILE A 262 -4.42 26.19 -4.32
C ILE A 262 -5.74 25.71 -4.93
N ARG A 263 -6.73 26.60 -5.02
CA ARG A 263 -7.88 26.33 -5.90
C ARG A 263 -7.36 26.32 -7.33
N GLY A 264 -7.48 25.18 -8.00
CA GLY A 264 -7.28 25.15 -9.45
C GLY A 264 -8.11 26.28 -10.06
N ARG A 265 -7.52 27.07 -10.93
CA ARG A 265 -8.29 27.96 -11.82
C ARG A 265 -9.06 27.02 -12.74
N ASP A 266 -10.39 26.98 -12.54
CA ASP A 266 -11.32 26.46 -13.53
C ASP A 266 -11.22 27.26 -14.83
#